data_6a3450cde891fe4d7ba5620bb9997e82
#
_entry.id   6a3450cde891fe4d7ba5620bb9997e82
#
_cell.length_a   1.000
_cell.length_b   1.000
_cell.length_c   1.000
_cell.angle_alpha   90.00
_cell.angle_beta   90.00
_cell.angle_gamma   90.00
#
_symmetry.space_group_name_H-M   'P 1'
#
loop_
_entity.id
_entity.type
_entity.pdbx_description
1 polymer ?
#
loop_
_entity_poly.entity_id
_entity_poly.type
_entity_poly.pdbx_seq_one_letter_code
_entity_poly.pdbx_strand_id
1 'polypeptide(L)'
;HSSGGKRHIGAITKCGNGRARRLLIEGAHTYRYAANISTDMQKRQEGLPKQIIDIAWKAQLRLCKRYKKLISKGKHYNLVVTAIAREMIADIWAIAKEVVLTPVDPKLRLARVPA
;
A
#
# COMPACT_ATOMS: atom_id res chain seq x y z
N HIS A 1 6.59 -19.50 2.02
CA HIS A 1 6.18 -20.87 2.25
C HIS A 1 6.45 -21.71 1.00
N SER A 2 7.27 -22.65 1.16
CA SER A 2 7.54 -23.50 0.04
C SER A 2 7.76 -24.89 0.59
N SER A 3 6.78 -25.71 0.42
CA SER A 3 6.83 -27.08 0.85
C SER A 3 7.02 -27.94 -0.38
N GLY A 4 8.04 -28.78 -0.36
CA GLY A 4 8.32 -29.64 -1.49
C GLY A 4 8.58 -28.90 -2.79
N GLY A 5 9.15 -27.71 -2.72
CA GLY A 5 9.48 -26.93 -3.90
C GLY A 5 8.30 -26.20 -4.54
N LYS A 6 7.12 -26.36 -4.02
CA LYS A 6 5.96 -25.65 -4.54
C LYS A 6 5.90 -24.25 -3.95
N ARG A 7 5.55 -23.28 -4.79
CA ARG A 7 5.39 -21.90 -4.37
C ARG A 7 4.10 -21.37 -4.92
N HIS A 8 3.35 -20.69 -4.08
CA HIS A 8 2.15 -20.00 -4.49
C HIS A 8 2.51 -18.56 -4.78
N ILE A 9 2.57 -18.25 -6.05
CA ILE A 9 2.92 -16.92 -6.53
C ILE A 9 1.68 -16.26 -7.07
N GLY A 10 1.59 -14.93 -6.91
CA GLY A 10 0.50 -14.16 -7.42
C GLY A 10 -0.69 -14.01 -6.51
N ALA A 11 -0.71 -14.73 -5.39
CA ALA A 11 -1.70 -14.55 -4.34
C ALA A 11 -1.01 -14.13 -3.05
N ILE A 12 -1.76 -13.50 -2.16
CA ILE A 12 -1.25 -13.23 -0.82
C ILE A 12 -1.28 -14.55 -0.09
N THR A 13 -0.12 -15.14 0.07
CA THR A 13 0.00 -16.51 0.57
C THR A 13 0.07 -16.55 2.08
N LYS A 14 -0.08 -17.76 2.61
CA LYS A 14 0.07 -18.00 4.04
C LYS A 14 1.52 -18.02 4.48
N CYS A 15 2.45 -18.04 3.55
CA CYS A 15 3.87 -18.11 3.88
C CYS A 15 4.41 -16.81 4.44
N GLY A 16 3.72 -15.70 4.22
CA GLY A 16 4.15 -14.41 4.73
C GLY A 16 3.74 -14.23 6.19
N ASN A 17 4.18 -13.11 6.74
CA ASN A 17 3.77 -12.70 8.06
C ASN A 17 2.26 -12.44 8.06
N GLY A 18 1.52 -13.18 8.91
CA GLY A 18 0.07 -13.06 8.98
C GLY A 18 -0.38 -11.65 9.37
N ARG A 19 0.39 -10.96 10.20
CA ARG A 19 0.08 -9.58 10.55
C ARG A 19 0.22 -8.65 9.36
N ALA A 20 1.28 -8.80 8.59
CA ALA A 20 1.50 -7.98 7.40
C ALA A 20 0.38 -8.19 6.38
N ARG A 21 -0.01 -9.43 6.16
CA ARG A 21 -1.12 -9.75 5.26
C ARG A 21 -2.41 -9.09 5.73
N ARG A 22 -2.69 -9.17 7.03
CA ARG A 22 -3.89 -8.56 7.59
C ARG A 22 -3.89 -7.06 7.40
N LEU A 23 -2.75 -6.41 7.65
CA LEU A 23 -2.63 -4.97 7.47
C LEU A 23 -2.83 -4.55 6.01
N LEU A 24 -2.33 -5.35 5.07
CA LEU A 24 -2.53 -5.08 3.65
C LEU A 24 -4.02 -5.16 3.29
N ILE A 25 -4.70 -6.18 3.78
CA ILE A 25 -6.13 -6.34 3.52
C ILE A 25 -6.92 -5.19 4.15
N GLU A 26 -6.63 -4.83 5.38
CA GLU A 26 -7.29 -3.70 6.03
C GLU A 26 -7.05 -2.40 5.27
N GLY A 27 -5.82 -2.17 4.84
CA GLY A 27 -5.49 -1.02 4.02
C GLY A 27 -6.25 -1.00 2.71
N ALA A 28 -6.40 -2.17 2.08
CA ALA A 28 -7.10 -2.26 0.81
C ALA A 28 -8.57 -1.89 0.93
N HIS A 29 -9.19 -2.15 2.07
CA HIS A 29 -10.58 -1.77 2.30
C HIS A 29 -10.80 -0.25 2.24
N THR A 30 -9.79 0.53 2.58
CA THR A 30 -9.93 1.98 2.63
C THR A 30 -10.13 2.60 1.25
N TYR A 31 -9.76 1.90 0.18
CA TYR A 31 -9.90 2.42 -1.17
C TYR A 31 -11.33 2.41 -1.69
N ARG A 32 -12.28 1.90 -0.89
CA ARG A 32 -13.70 2.05 -1.21
C ARG A 32 -14.17 3.50 -1.08
N TYR A 33 -13.45 4.30 -0.31
CA TYR A 33 -13.74 5.71 -0.14
C TYR A 33 -13.06 6.55 -1.21
N ALA A 34 -13.52 7.79 -1.36
CA ALA A 34 -12.89 8.72 -2.30
C ALA A 34 -11.46 9.04 -1.85
N ALA A 35 -10.60 9.27 -2.82
CA ALA A 35 -9.23 9.66 -2.54
C ALA A 35 -9.21 10.97 -1.75
N ASN A 36 -8.51 10.98 -0.64
CA ASN A 36 -8.46 12.13 0.25
C ASN A 36 -7.20 12.09 1.09
N ILE A 37 -6.67 13.26 1.41
CA ILE A 37 -5.56 13.39 2.33
C ILE A 37 -6.08 14.15 3.55
N SER A 38 -6.22 13.43 4.67
CA SER A 38 -6.66 14.04 5.92
C SER A 38 -5.58 14.96 6.49
N THR A 39 -5.98 15.78 7.46
CA THR A 39 -5.04 16.67 8.14
C THR A 39 -3.90 15.88 8.80
N ASP A 40 -4.23 14.74 9.41
CA ASP A 40 -3.21 13.87 10.01
C ASP A 40 -2.24 13.33 8.96
N MET A 41 -2.75 12.94 7.80
CA MET A 41 -1.91 12.47 6.71
C MET A 41 -1.00 13.57 6.19
N GLN A 42 -1.50 14.80 6.09
CA GLN A 42 -0.69 15.93 5.68
C GLN A 42 0.47 16.16 6.64
N LYS A 43 0.20 16.05 7.93
CA LYS A 43 1.25 16.20 8.94
C LYS A 43 2.30 15.11 8.82
N ARG A 44 1.88 13.88 8.58
CA ARG A 44 2.80 12.75 8.41
C ARG A 44 3.67 12.90 7.18
N GLN A 45 3.18 13.61 6.17
CA GLN A 45 3.92 13.83 4.93
C GLN A 45 4.89 15.00 5.00
N GLU A 46 4.80 15.82 6.03
CA GLU A 46 5.69 16.95 6.19
C GLU A 46 7.15 16.47 6.23
N GLY A 47 7.98 17.10 5.43
CA GLY A 47 9.41 16.78 5.38
C GLY A 47 9.75 15.58 4.50
N LEU A 48 8.76 14.87 3.94
CA LEU A 48 9.04 13.80 2.99
C LEU A 48 9.39 14.37 1.62
N PRO A 49 10.25 13.68 0.86
CA PRO A 49 10.51 14.09 -0.52
C PRO A 49 9.24 14.13 -1.34
N LYS A 50 9.16 15.11 -2.22
CA LYS A 50 7.99 15.29 -3.07
C LYS A 50 7.71 14.06 -3.92
N GLN A 51 8.76 13.38 -4.39
CA GLN A 51 8.61 12.19 -5.21
C GLN A 51 7.83 11.11 -4.50
N ILE A 52 8.11 10.93 -3.20
CA ILE A 52 7.42 9.92 -2.40
C ILE A 52 5.96 10.29 -2.21
N ILE A 53 5.69 11.56 -1.91
CA ILE A 53 4.32 12.05 -1.74
C ILE A 53 3.54 11.88 -3.04
N ASP A 54 4.16 12.19 -4.18
CA ASP A 54 3.52 12.05 -5.49
C ASP A 54 3.19 10.59 -5.81
N ILE A 55 4.12 9.68 -5.53
CA ILE A 55 3.88 8.24 -5.74
C ILE A 55 2.69 7.79 -4.91
N ALA A 56 2.66 8.17 -3.64
CA ALA A 56 1.58 7.78 -2.74
C ALA A 56 0.22 8.32 -3.21
N TRP A 57 0.18 9.58 -3.62
CA TRP A 57 -1.05 10.19 -4.09
C TRP A 57 -1.55 9.56 -5.39
N LYS A 58 -0.66 9.34 -6.36
CA LYS A 58 -1.04 8.69 -7.61
C LYS A 58 -1.53 7.26 -7.37
N ALA A 59 -0.88 6.55 -6.45
CA ALA A 59 -1.31 5.21 -6.07
C ALA A 59 -2.72 5.25 -5.49
N GLN A 60 -2.99 6.20 -4.60
CA GLN A 60 -4.31 6.33 -3.99
C GLN A 60 -5.39 6.60 -5.04
N LEU A 61 -5.14 7.53 -5.94
CA LEU A 61 -6.09 7.83 -7.02
C LEU A 61 -6.36 6.60 -7.87
N ARG A 62 -5.30 5.90 -8.26
CA ARG A 62 -5.41 4.72 -9.10
C ARG A 62 -6.16 3.59 -8.41
N LEU A 63 -5.84 3.33 -7.16
CA LEU A 63 -6.45 2.24 -6.40
C LEU A 63 -7.91 2.51 -6.09
N CYS A 64 -8.28 3.74 -5.77
CA CYS A 64 -9.67 4.11 -5.57
C CYS A 64 -10.49 3.90 -6.86
N LYS A 65 -9.95 4.31 -7.97
CA LYS A 65 -10.59 4.13 -9.27
C LYS A 65 -10.72 2.65 -9.62
N ARG A 66 -9.67 1.88 -9.37
CA ARG A 66 -9.67 0.44 -9.63
C ARG A 66 -10.70 -0.28 -8.78
N TYR A 67 -10.77 0.08 -7.51
CA TYR A 67 -11.75 -0.51 -6.59
C TYR A 67 -13.17 -0.31 -7.13
N LYS A 68 -13.52 0.92 -7.46
CA LYS A 68 -14.85 1.24 -7.98
C LYS A 68 -15.15 0.49 -9.27
N LYS A 69 -14.15 0.38 -10.15
CA LYS A 69 -14.31 -0.31 -11.41
C LYS A 69 -14.61 -1.79 -11.21
N LEU A 70 -13.87 -2.44 -10.33
CA LEU A 70 -14.07 -3.87 -10.07
C LEU A 70 -15.42 -4.14 -9.41
N ILE A 71 -15.83 -3.29 -8.48
CA ILE A 71 -17.15 -3.41 -7.85
C ILE A 71 -18.25 -3.22 -8.89
N SER A 72 -18.11 -2.23 -9.78
CA SER A 72 -19.11 -1.97 -10.81
C SER A 72 -19.24 -3.11 -11.81
N LYS A 73 -18.20 -3.91 -11.97
CA LYS A 73 -18.25 -5.10 -12.82
C LYS A 73 -18.90 -6.30 -12.13
N GLY A 74 -19.37 -6.15 -10.91
CA GLY A 74 -20.02 -7.21 -10.17
C GLY A 74 -19.08 -8.20 -9.51
N LYS A 75 -17.79 -7.86 -9.39
CA LYS A 75 -16.84 -8.74 -8.71
C LYS A 75 -17.16 -8.83 -7.23
N HIS A 76 -16.97 -10.04 -6.69
CA HIS A 76 -17.19 -10.23 -5.27
C HIS A 76 -16.24 -9.37 -4.45
N TYR A 77 -16.76 -8.81 -3.37
CA TYR A 77 -16.03 -7.89 -2.50
C TYR A 77 -14.66 -8.43 -2.07
N ASN A 78 -14.59 -9.69 -1.63
CA ASN A 78 -13.33 -10.27 -1.19
C ASN A 78 -12.30 -10.36 -2.31
N LEU A 79 -12.73 -10.62 -3.52
CA LEU A 79 -11.83 -10.66 -4.68
C LEU A 79 -11.31 -9.27 -4.99
N VAL A 80 -12.16 -8.26 -4.89
CA VAL A 80 -11.77 -6.87 -5.13
C VAL A 80 -10.71 -6.44 -4.12
N VAL A 81 -10.95 -6.67 -2.84
CA VAL A 81 -10.03 -6.30 -1.78
C VAL A 81 -8.67 -6.99 -1.95
N THR A 82 -8.68 -8.28 -2.29
CA THR A 82 -7.44 -9.01 -2.52
C THR A 82 -6.67 -8.46 -3.73
N ALA A 83 -7.36 -8.12 -4.79
CA ALA A 83 -6.72 -7.53 -5.97
C ALA A 83 -6.08 -6.17 -5.63
N ILE A 84 -6.78 -5.34 -4.87
CA ILE A 84 -6.25 -4.05 -4.44
C ILE A 84 -5.03 -4.25 -3.54
N ALA A 85 -5.09 -5.19 -2.61
CA ALA A 85 -3.96 -5.47 -1.73
C ALA A 85 -2.70 -5.87 -2.50
N ARG A 86 -2.84 -6.65 -3.55
CA ARG A 86 -1.72 -7.02 -4.41
C ARG A 86 -1.11 -5.80 -5.09
N GLU A 87 -1.94 -4.92 -5.59
CA GLU A 87 -1.45 -3.70 -6.25
C GLU A 87 -0.78 -2.77 -5.26
N MET A 88 -1.26 -2.72 -4.02
CA MET A 88 -0.61 -1.96 -2.95
C MET A 88 0.83 -2.38 -2.73
N ILE A 89 1.10 -3.69 -2.82
CA ILE A 89 2.46 -4.19 -2.63
C ILE A 89 3.41 -3.57 -3.65
N ALA A 90 2.99 -3.47 -4.89
CA ALA A 90 3.81 -2.84 -5.94
C ALA A 90 4.05 -1.37 -5.64
N ASP A 91 3.06 -0.66 -5.15
CA ASP A 91 3.20 0.75 -4.81
C ASP A 91 4.11 0.95 -3.60
N ILE A 92 3.98 0.08 -2.59
CA ILE A 92 4.87 0.09 -1.43
C ILE A 92 6.31 -0.15 -1.87
N TRP A 93 6.52 -1.09 -2.79
CA TRP A 93 7.84 -1.37 -3.34
C TRP A 93 8.42 -0.15 -4.06
N ALA A 94 7.60 0.53 -4.85
CA ALA A 94 8.03 1.73 -5.56
C ALA A 94 8.45 2.83 -4.58
N ILE A 95 7.70 3.01 -3.49
CA ILE A 95 8.05 3.98 -2.45
C ILE A 95 9.34 3.57 -1.76
N ALA A 96 9.49 2.29 -1.43
CA ALA A 96 10.69 1.80 -0.76
C ALA A 96 11.95 2.03 -1.61
N LYS A 97 11.87 1.80 -2.92
CA LYS A 97 12.96 2.08 -3.83
C LYS A 97 13.33 3.56 -3.80
N GLU A 98 12.34 4.42 -3.81
CA GLU A 98 12.57 5.86 -3.80
C GLU A 98 13.22 6.32 -2.49
N VAL A 99 12.84 5.72 -1.38
CA VAL A 99 13.45 6.00 -0.07
C VAL A 99 14.95 5.67 -0.09
N VAL A 100 15.32 4.58 -0.74
CA VAL A 100 16.73 4.17 -0.85
C VAL A 100 17.51 5.14 -1.74
N LEU A 101 16.90 5.59 -2.84
CA LEU A 101 17.56 6.46 -3.81
C LEU A 101 17.58 7.93 -3.40
N THR A 102 16.62 8.35 -2.58
CA THR A 102 16.47 9.75 -2.16
C THR A 102 16.86 9.89 -0.71
N PRO A 103 17.97 10.61 -0.38
CA PRO A 103 18.34 10.79 1.02
C PRO A 103 17.24 11.51 1.80
N VAL A 104 16.95 11.00 2.98
CA VAL A 104 15.99 11.60 3.89
C VAL A 104 16.75 12.13 5.09
N ASP A 105 16.37 13.32 5.59
CA ASP A 105 16.98 13.91 6.77
C ASP A 105 16.93 12.90 7.93
N PRO A 106 18.08 12.56 8.53
CA PRO A 106 18.11 11.64 9.66
C PRO A 106 17.21 12.06 10.82
N LYS A 107 17.08 13.35 11.06
CA LYS A 107 16.22 13.85 12.13
C LYS A 107 14.75 13.52 11.87
N LEU A 108 14.31 13.65 10.62
CA LEU A 108 12.94 13.29 10.24
C LEU A 108 12.72 11.80 10.40
N ARG A 109 13.71 10.99 10.03
CA ARG A 109 13.62 9.54 10.16
C ARG A 109 13.43 9.14 11.62
N LEU A 110 14.21 9.71 12.53
CA LEU A 110 14.10 9.43 13.94
C LEU A 110 12.76 9.85 14.51
N ALA A 111 12.25 11.00 14.09
CA ALA A 111 10.97 11.51 14.55
C ALA A 111 9.80 10.62 14.14
N ARG A 112 9.96 9.81 13.10
CA ARG A 112 8.89 8.96 12.59
C ARG A 112 8.94 7.54 13.11
N VAL A 113 10.03 7.16 13.78
CA VAL A 113 10.14 5.82 14.34
C VAL A 113 9.43 5.83 15.70
N PRO A 114 8.45 4.94 15.91
CA PRO A 114 7.78 4.83 17.20
C PRO A 114 8.79 4.47 18.29
N ALA A 115 8.60 5.07 19.45
CA ALA A 115 9.45 4.79 20.59
C ALA A 115 9.27 3.36 21.08
#